data_625c8c22fc1f1df2d903f0845665872c
#
_entry.id   625c8c22fc1f1df2d903f0845665872c
#
_cell.length_a   1.000
_cell.length_b   1.000
_cell.length_c   1.000
_cell.angle_alpha   90.00
_cell.angle_beta   90.00
_cell.angle_gamma   90.00
#
_symmetry.space_group_name_H-M   'P 1'
#
loop_
_entity.id
_entity.type
_entity.pdbx_description
1 polymer ?
#
loop_
_entity_poly.entity_id
_entity_poly.type
_entity_poly.pdbx_seq_one_letter_code
_entity_poly.pdbx_strand_id
1 'polypeptide(L)'
;MPTPWTRNEASASGQVFEFRVWAALAEQSRGQLHVFLPLSDRGIDGIIHRLSDGAYIPVQAKGRSTVQDGDVHLFVWADSVADDSVLIVGGQIVEGGLGPAMLVVPAADFRRLAELTTVNGRPVYSMAFGTNLRFHSRWMPWLVPTDRLLEKFGVTVVPSLSAPDEETQPFAASDLGFVGEQEVIRRLAEAHDMNLFRPFPDSETAEILVRHRANGRVIGLQVKTVTVDAVHPRPSVNVRISSFRPAPTTYFTVLAWIREEHRFHAECLVFPSARLLDFAQEKNEHYAFEFSPDSKSKSKLDSYRRALGELRTATEDLLAVE
;
A
#
# COMPACT_ATOMS: atom_id res chain seq x y z
N MET A 1 4.62 -28.01 -14.39
CA MET A 1 4.05 -26.74 -14.84
C MET A 1 3.31 -26.16 -13.66
N PRO A 2 3.51 -24.88 -13.29
CA PRO A 2 2.71 -24.28 -12.24
C PRO A 2 1.24 -24.25 -12.68
N THR A 3 0.34 -24.53 -11.75
CA THR A 3 -1.11 -24.49 -11.97
C THR A 3 -1.51 -23.09 -12.42
N PRO A 4 -2.32 -22.92 -13.47
CA PRO A 4 -2.76 -21.60 -13.88
C PRO A 4 -3.56 -20.94 -12.74
N TRP A 5 -3.31 -19.67 -12.52
CA TRP A 5 -3.98 -18.88 -11.49
C TRP A 5 -5.50 -18.89 -11.70
N THR A 6 -6.23 -19.11 -10.63
CA THR A 6 -7.69 -18.95 -10.66
C THR A 6 -8.04 -17.46 -10.88
N ARG A 7 -9.27 -17.19 -11.34
CA ARG A 7 -9.76 -15.80 -11.53
C ARG A 7 -9.64 -14.95 -10.25
N ASN A 8 -9.83 -15.57 -9.09
CA ASN A 8 -9.75 -14.89 -7.78
C ASN A 8 -8.30 -14.55 -7.41
N GLU A 9 -7.36 -15.44 -7.70
CA GLU A 9 -5.92 -15.21 -7.47
C GLU A 9 -5.40 -14.09 -8.37
N ALA A 10 -5.82 -14.06 -9.64
CA ALA A 10 -5.46 -12.99 -10.56
C ALA A 10 -6.01 -11.61 -10.10
N SER A 11 -7.23 -11.57 -9.54
CA SER A 11 -7.81 -10.34 -8.98
C SER A 11 -7.06 -9.86 -7.73
N ALA A 12 -6.74 -10.77 -6.81
CA ALA A 12 -5.96 -10.44 -5.62
C ALA A 12 -4.55 -9.92 -5.98
N SER A 13 -3.89 -10.56 -6.96
CA SER A 13 -2.59 -10.10 -7.45
C SER A 13 -2.67 -8.70 -8.07
N GLY A 14 -3.76 -8.36 -8.78
CA GLY A 14 -3.99 -7.01 -9.31
C GLY A 14 -4.04 -5.96 -8.20
N GLN A 15 -4.83 -6.20 -7.16
CA GLN A 15 -4.92 -5.30 -6.01
C GLN A 15 -3.58 -5.11 -5.28
N VAL A 16 -2.83 -6.20 -5.08
CA VAL A 16 -1.48 -6.11 -4.47
C VAL A 16 -0.58 -5.19 -5.28
N PHE A 17 -0.64 -5.26 -6.62
CA PHE A 17 0.15 -4.38 -7.47
C PHE A 17 -0.25 -2.90 -7.28
N GLU A 18 -1.54 -2.61 -7.33
CA GLU A 18 -2.07 -1.26 -7.15
C GLU A 18 -1.58 -0.66 -5.83
N PHE A 19 -1.79 -1.36 -4.71
CA PHE A 19 -1.34 -0.86 -3.40
C PHE A 19 0.18 -0.68 -3.29
N ARG A 20 0.97 -1.51 -3.94
CA ARG A 20 2.43 -1.33 -3.99
C ARG A 20 2.83 -0.07 -4.77
N VAL A 21 2.11 0.23 -5.86
CA VAL A 21 2.32 1.47 -6.62
C VAL A 21 1.98 2.67 -5.76
N TRP A 22 0.82 2.64 -5.07
CA TRP A 22 0.41 3.73 -4.19
C TRP A 22 1.37 3.96 -3.03
N ALA A 23 1.82 2.87 -2.40
CA ALA A 23 2.82 2.95 -1.34
C ALA A 23 4.14 3.55 -1.85
N ALA A 24 4.63 3.10 -3.01
CA ALA A 24 5.86 3.63 -3.59
C ALA A 24 5.76 5.13 -3.92
N LEU A 25 4.62 5.58 -4.45
CA LEU A 25 4.38 6.99 -4.74
C LEU A 25 4.31 7.82 -3.45
N ALA A 26 3.60 7.34 -2.43
CA ALA A 26 3.52 8.03 -1.14
C ALA A 26 4.88 8.15 -0.46
N GLU A 27 5.64 7.04 -0.37
CA GLU A 27 6.97 7.01 0.22
C GLU A 27 7.96 7.93 -0.50
N GLN A 28 8.07 7.78 -1.83
CA GLN A 28 9.03 8.55 -2.63
C GLN A 28 8.68 10.04 -2.63
N SER A 29 7.38 10.39 -2.63
CA SER A 29 6.93 11.80 -2.74
C SER A 29 7.12 12.61 -1.47
N ARG A 30 7.30 11.95 -0.32
CA ARG A 30 7.40 12.63 0.98
C ARG A 30 6.26 13.65 1.21
N GLY A 31 5.03 13.25 0.86
CA GLY A 31 3.84 14.09 1.01
C GLY A 31 3.60 15.11 -0.11
N GLN A 32 4.35 15.09 -1.22
CA GLN A 32 4.07 15.95 -2.38
C GLN A 32 2.96 15.40 -3.29
N LEU A 33 2.66 14.10 -3.18
CA LEU A 33 1.57 13.44 -3.87
C LEU A 33 0.60 12.83 -2.86
N HIS A 34 -0.69 13.08 -3.06
CA HIS A 34 -1.75 12.40 -2.33
C HIS A 34 -2.45 11.38 -3.24
N VAL A 35 -2.72 10.20 -2.72
CA VAL A 35 -3.39 9.12 -3.44
C VAL A 35 -4.85 9.02 -2.98
N PHE A 36 -5.77 9.05 -3.94
CA PHE A 36 -7.20 8.85 -3.71
C PHE A 36 -7.63 7.54 -4.36
N LEU A 37 -8.22 6.64 -3.57
CA LEU A 37 -8.72 5.36 -4.06
C LEU A 37 -10.20 5.46 -4.41
N PRO A 38 -10.63 4.93 -5.57
CA PRO A 38 -12.02 4.99 -5.99
C PRO A 38 -12.91 4.14 -5.08
N LEU A 39 -14.15 4.59 -4.87
CA LEU A 39 -15.17 3.85 -4.14
C LEU A 39 -15.74 2.67 -4.93
N SER A 40 -15.58 2.68 -6.24
CA SER A 40 -15.97 1.61 -7.15
C SER A 40 -15.03 1.56 -8.33
N ASP A 41 -14.63 0.35 -8.75
CA ASP A 41 -13.84 0.13 -9.96
C ASP A 41 -14.66 0.53 -11.19
N ARG A 42 -14.24 1.61 -11.85
CA ARG A 42 -14.79 2.13 -13.12
C ARG A 42 -13.69 2.39 -14.14
N GLY A 43 -12.60 1.62 -14.07
CA GLY A 43 -11.47 1.74 -15.00
C GLY A 43 -10.43 2.80 -14.58
N ILE A 44 -10.54 3.38 -13.39
CA ILE A 44 -9.51 4.20 -12.75
C ILE A 44 -9.24 3.57 -11.38
N ASP A 45 -8.00 3.14 -11.18
CA ASP A 45 -7.60 2.44 -9.95
C ASP A 45 -7.15 3.43 -8.85
N GLY A 46 -6.83 4.67 -9.24
CA GLY A 46 -6.51 5.75 -8.31
C GLY A 46 -6.40 7.11 -8.99
N ILE A 47 -6.49 8.17 -8.20
CA ILE A 47 -6.19 9.54 -8.63
C ILE A 47 -5.04 10.05 -7.79
N ILE A 48 -3.99 10.52 -8.45
CA ILE A 48 -2.84 11.14 -7.80
C ILE A 48 -3.04 12.65 -7.84
N HIS A 49 -3.09 13.28 -6.66
CA HIS A 49 -3.12 14.72 -6.53
C HIS A 49 -1.71 15.24 -6.27
N ARG A 50 -1.19 16.03 -7.20
CA ARG A 50 0.11 16.67 -7.08
C ARG A 50 -0.05 18.04 -6.41
N LEU A 51 0.51 18.19 -5.21
CA LEU A 51 0.29 19.39 -4.40
C LEU A 51 0.97 20.63 -4.96
N SER A 52 2.05 20.49 -5.72
CA SER A 52 2.83 21.63 -6.23
C SER A 52 2.05 22.54 -7.19
N ASP A 53 1.07 21.98 -7.92
CA ASP A 53 0.26 22.70 -8.91
C ASP A 53 -1.23 22.37 -8.87
N GLY A 54 -1.64 21.51 -7.91
CA GLY A 54 -3.03 21.08 -7.76
C GLY A 54 -3.52 20.11 -8.84
N ALA A 55 -2.64 19.54 -9.67
CA ALA A 55 -3.02 18.63 -10.74
C ALA A 55 -3.57 17.31 -10.20
N TYR A 56 -4.68 16.83 -10.79
CA TYR A 56 -5.25 15.51 -10.56
C TYR A 56 -4.92 14.61 -11.73
N ILE A 57 -4.23 13.50 -11.45
CA ILE A 57 -3.73 12.56 -12.45
C ILE A 57 -4.42 11.22 -12.24
N PRO A 58 -5.42 10.86 -13.08
CA PRO A 58 -6.07 9.55 -13.00
C PRO A 58 -5.12 8.45 -13.47
N VAL A 59 -5.12 7.32 -12.77
CA VAL A 59 -4.20 6.20 -12.99
C VAL A 59 -4.96 4.90 -13.11
N GLN A 60 -4.59 4.10 -14.11
CA GLN A 60 -4.93 2.70 -14.24
C GLN A 60 -3.68 1.85 -14.02
N ALA A 61 -3.65 1.06 -12.96
CA ALA A 61 -2.51 0.23 -12.60
C ALA A 61 -2.70 -1.23 -13.05
N LYS A 62 -1.69 -1.83 -13.66
CA LYS A 62 -1.72 -3.23 -14.11
C LYS A 62 -0.41 -3.93 -13.82
N GLY A 63 -0.46 -5.00 -13.02
CA GLY A 63 0.71 -5.79 -12.63
C GLY A 63 0.63 -7.25 -13.00
N ARG A 64 1.78 -7.87 -13.11
CA ARG A 64 1.95 -9.31 -13.28
C ARG A 64 3.07 -9.83 -12.40
N SER A 65 2.87 -11.00 -11.80
CA SER A 65 3.91 -11.72 -11.06
C SER A 65 4.82 -12.55 -11.97
N THR A 66 4.32 -12.89 -13.17
CA THR A 66 5.06 -13.72 -14.13
C THR A 66 5.66 -12.90 -15.24
N VAL A 67 6.88 -13.23 -15.60
CA VAL A 67 7.61 -12.73 -16.77
C VAL A 67 7.73 -13.87 -17.76
N GLN A 68 7.45 -13.61 -19.02
CA GLN A 68 7.60 -14.56 -20.11
C GLN A 68 8.68 -14.04 -21.06
N ASP A 69 9.71 -14.83 -21.30
CA ASP A 69 10.85 -14.47 -22.17
C ASP A 69 11.54 -13.14 -21.80
N GLY A 70 11.49 -12.76 -20.50
CA GLY A 70 12.04 -11.50 -20.01
C GLY A 70 11.07 -10.31 -20.05
N ASP A 71 9.86 -10.50 -20.57
CA ASP A 71 8.85 -9.47 -20.74
C ASP A 71 7.67 -9.61 -19.78
N VAL A 72 7.16 -8.48 -19.32
CA VAL A 72 5.89 -8.35 -18.61
C VAL A 72 4.78 -8.19 -19.65
N HIS A 73 3.85 -9.14 -19.68
CA HIS A 73 2.70 -9.10 -20.59
C HIS A 73 1.48 -8.56 -19.87
N LEU A 74 0.92 -7.46 -20.35
CA LEU A 74 -0.27 -6.82 -19.78
C LEU A 74 -1.43 -6.83 -20.77
N PHE A 75 -2.65 -6.95 -20.20
CA PHE A 75 -3.90 -6.79 -20.90
C PHE A 75 -4.72 -5.69 -20.22
N VAL A 76 -5.17 -4.71 -20.99
CA VAL A 76 -5.96 -3.57 -20.50
C VAL A 76 -7.24 -3.47 -21.32
N TRP A 77 -8.40 -3.49 -20.66
CA TRP A 77 -9.68 -3.36 -21.35
C TRP A 77 -9.75 -2.03 -22.08
N ALA A 78 -10.27 -2.04 -23.32
CA ALA A 78 -10.29 -0.85 -24.15
C ALA A 78 -11.15 0.28 -23.56
N ASP A 79 -12.21 -0.06 -22.85
CA ASP A 79 -13.07 0.89 -22.13
C ASP A 79 -12.37 1.57 -20.94
N SER A 80 -11.43 0.88 -20.26
CA SER A 80 -10.65 1.43 -19.15
C SER A 80 -9.61 2.47 -19.58
N VAL A 81 -9.32 2.60 -20.85
CA VAL A 81 -8.29 3.51 -21.39
C VAL A 81 -8.86 4.45 -22.45
N ALA A 82 -10.16 4.66 -22.45
CA ALA A 82 -10.83 5.56 -23.40
C ALA A 82 -10.54 7.05 -23.14
N ASP A 83 -10.28 7.40 -21.90
CA ASP A 83 -9.96 8.75 -21.45
C ASP A 83 -8.46 9.05 -21.63
N ASP A 84 -8.13 10.05 -22.43
CA ASP A 84 -6.75 10.46 -22.73
C ASP A 84 -5.99 10.99 -21.52
N SER A 85 -6.69 11.47 -20.49
CA SER A 85 -6.09 12.01 -19.28
C SER A 85 -5.51 10.93 -18.35
N VAL A 86 -5.88 9.65 -18.56
CA VAL A 86 -5.45 8.53 -17.73
C VAL A 86 -4.01 8.15 -18.02
N LEU A 87 -3.23 7.95 -16.95
CA LEU A 87 -1.92 7.29 -17.03
C LEU A 87 -2.06 5.78 -16.78
N ILE A 88 -1.49 4.99 -17.68
CA ILE A 88 -1.35 3.55 -17.49
C ILE A 88 -0.04 3.30 -16.76
N VAL A 89 -0.12 2.69 -15.58
CA VAL A 89 1.05 2.26 -14.79
C VAL A 89 1.14 0.76 -14.84
N GLY A 90 2.20 0.23 -15.43
CA GLY A 90 2.42 -1.20 -15.59
C GLY A 90 3.71 -1.68 -14.96
N GLY A 91 3.71 -2.90 -14.41
CA GLY A 91 4.93 -3.43 -13.80
C GLY A 91 4.88 -4.89 -13.42
N GLN A 92 6.02 -5.39 -12.95
CA GLN A 92 6.15 -6.72 -12.39
C GLN A 92 5.92 -6.67 -10.88
N ILE A 93 5.25 -7.70 -10.35
CA ILE A 93 5.20 -7.99 -8.92
C ILE A 93 6.31 -9.00 -8.63
N VAL A 94 7.21 -8.65 -7.73
CA VAL A 94 8.26 -9.54 -7.22
C VAL A 94 8.02 -9.83 -5.74
N GLU A 95 8.73 -10.82 -5.20
CA GLU A 95 8.70 -11.07 -3.77
C GLU A 95 9.12 -9.81 -3.00
N GLY A 96 8.28 -9.40 -2.06
CA GLY A 96 8.52 -8.20 -1.24
C GLY A 96 8.27 -6.85 -1.89
N GLY A 97 8.00 -6.74 -3.21
CA GLY A 97 7.88 -5.41 -3.82
C GLY A 97 7.44 -5.34 -5.27
N LEU A 98 7.75 -4.22 -5.89
CA LEU A 98 7.65 -3.98 -7.32
C LEU A 98 8.94 -4.42 -8.02
N GLY A 99 8.84 -4.80 -9.29
CA GLY A 99 9.99 -5.10 -10.14
C GLY A 99 10.88 -3.86 -10.37
N PRO A 100 12.06 -4.04 -11.00
CA PRO A 100 13.07 -2.99 -11.10
C PRO A 100 12.68 -1.83 -12.02
N ALA A 101 11.71 -2.05 -12.91
CA ALA A 101 11.26 -1.05 -13.88
C ALA A 101 9.74 -1.02 -13.96
N MET A 102 9.21 0.20 -14.12
CA MET A 102 7.80 0.48 -14.30
C MET A 102 7.55 1.14 -15.64
N LEU A 103 6.44 0.80 -16.27
CA LEU A 103 5.90 1.52 -17.41
C LEU A 103 4.93 2.58 -16.89
N VAL A 104 5.11 3.84 -17.32
CA VAL A 104 4.13 4.91 -17.08
C VAL A 104 3.87 5.64 -18.39
N VAL A 105 2.70 5.41 -18.96
CA VAL A 105 2.38 5.88 -20.31
C VAL A 105 0.98 6.52 -20.36
N PRO A 106 0.80 7.69 -21.02
CA PRO A 106 -0.53 8.26 -21.27
C PRO A 106 -1.42 7.31 -22.07
N ALA A 107 -2.72 7.27 -21.78
CA ALA A 107 -3.67 6.38 -22.45
C ALA A 107 -3.68 6.56 -23.98
N ALA A 108 -3.53 7.79 -24.49
CA ALA A 108 -3.44 8.07 -25.92
C ALA A 108 -2.24 7.37 -26.57
N ASP A 109 -1.04 7.49 -25.96
CA ASP A 109 0.16 6.82 -26.47
C ASP A 109 0.09 5.30 -26.26
N PHE A 110 -0.49 4.86 -25.15
CA PHE A 110 -0.73 3.44 -24.91
C PHE A 110 -1.57 2.82 -26.04
N ARG A 111 -2.72 3.42 -26.38
CA ARG A 111 -3.58 2.92 -27.46
C ARG A 111 -2.88 2.92 -28.83
N ARG A 112 -2.00 3.88 -29.07
CA ARG A 112 -1.23 3.96 -30.33
C ARG A 112 -0.16 2.87 -30.42
N LEU A 113 0.41 2.46 -29.29
CA LEU A 113 1.55 1.53 -29.23
C LEU A 113 1.14 0.09 -28.95
N ALA A 114 0.06 -0.13 -28.22
CA ALA A 114 -0.43 -1.47 -27.87
C ALA A 114 -1.18 -2.10 -29.04
N GLU A 115 -1.29 -3.41 -29.02
CA GLU A 115 -2.04 -4.18 -30.02
C GLU A 115 -3.50 -4.35 -29.53
N LEU A 116 -4.46 -3.92 -30.35
CA LEU A 116 -5.87 -4.14 -30.06
C LEU A 116 -6.25 -5.56 -30.49
N THR A 117 -6.75 -6.34 -29.56
CA THR A 117 -7.24 -7.71 -29.76
C THR A 117 -8.58 -7.92 -29.08
N THR A 118 -9.08 -9.15 -29.06
CA THR A 118 -10.35 -9.51 -28.44
C THR A 118 -10.17 -10.69 -27.51
N VAL A 119 -10.66 -10.55 -26.28
CA VAL A 119 -10.69 -11.64 -25.29
C VAL A 119 -12.13 -11.83 -24.83
N ASN A 120 -12.69 -13.03 -25.03
CA ASN A 120 -14.09 -13.35 -24.71
C ASN A 120 -15.10 -12.35 -25.30
N GLY A 121 -14.88 -11.91 -26.56
CA GLY A 121 -15.76 -10.97 -27.25
C GLY A 121 -15.62 -9.51 -26.83
N ARG A 122 -14.74 -9.16 -25.89
CA ARG A 122 -14.47 -7.79 -25.46
C ARG A 122 -13.14 -7.30 -26.02
N PRO A 123 -13.07 -6.05 -26.51
CA PRO A 123 -11.83 -5.46 -26.99
C PRO A 123 -10.85 -5.22 -25.83
N VAL A 124 -9.61 -5.62 -26.03
CA VAL A 124 -8.52 -5.49 -25.06
C VAL A 124 -7.24 -5.06 -25.77
N TYR A 125 -6.51 -4.16 -25.17
CA TYR A 125 -5.15 -3.83 -25.58
C TYR A 125 -4.17 -4.81 -24.95
N SER A 126 -3.35 -5.43 -25.79
CA SER A 126 -2.25 -6.33 -25.40
C SER A 126 -0.92 -5.62 -25.59
N MET A 127 -0.03 -5.76 -24.62
CA MET A 127 1.31 -5.23 -24.70
C MET A 127 2.30 -6.09 -23.94
N ALA A 128 3.56 -6.02 -24.36
CA ALA A 128 4.69 -6.63 -23.66
C ALA A 128 5.84 -5.61 -23.59
N PHE A 129 6.51 -5.55 -22.44
CA PHE A 129 7.71 -4.74 -22.24
C PHE A 129 8.72 -5.45 -21.34
N GLY A 130 10.00 -5.28 -21.69
CA GLY A 130 11.11 -5.81 -20.91
C GLY A 130 11.35 -5.00 -19.64
N THR A 131 11.69 -5.67 -18.55
CA THR A 131 12.09 -5.03 -17.28
C THR A 131 13.53 -4.54 -17.30
N ASN A 132 14.30 -4.89 -18.32
CA ASN A 132 15.68 -4.46 -18.51
C ASN A 132 15.74 -3.18 -19.34
N LEU A 133 16.05 -2.06 -18.70
CA LEU A 133 16.11 -0.72 -19.31
C LEU A 133 17.24 -0.53 -20.34
N ARG A 134 18.06 -1.57 -20.57
CA ARG A 134 19.16 -1.53 -21.57
C ARG A 134 18.73 -1.95 -22.97
N PHE A 135 17.55 -2.55 -23.13
CA PHE A 135 17.05 -2.99 -24.42
C PHE A 135 16.15 -1.93 -25.05
N HIS A 136 16.42 -1.63 -26.32
CA HIS A 136 15.59 -0.72 -27.09
C HIS A 136 14.23 -1.36 -27.41
N SER A 137 13.16 -0.73 -26.95
CA SER A 137 11.78 -1.09 -27.30
C SER A 137 10.96 0.17 -27.56
N ARG A 138 9.82 0.02 -28.24
CA ARG A 138 8.86 1.13 -28.42
C ARG A 138 8.35 1.73 -27.11
N TRP A 139 8.48 1.00 -25.99
CA TRP A 139 8.07 1.43 -24.66
C TRP A 139 9.16 2.19 -23.89
N MET A 140 10.39 2.22 -24.41
CA MET A 140 11.54 2.81 -23.70
C MET A 140 11.31 4.25 -23.20
N PRO A 141 10.65 5.16 -23.96
CA PRO A 141 10.39 6.52 -23.48
C PRO A 141 9.49 6.58 -22.25
N TRP A 142 8.73 5.51 -22.02
CA TRP A 142 7.73 5.40 -20.96
C TRP A 142 8.19 4.53 -19.78
N LEU A 143 9.33 3.87 -19.91
CA LEU A 143 9.92 3.07 -18.83
C LEU A 143 10.70 3.96 -17.86
N VAL A 144 10.64 3.62 -16.59
CA VAL A 144 11.36 4.30 -15.52
C VAL A 144 11.81 3.28 -14.46
N PRO A 145 12.99 3.44 -13.86
CA PRO A 145 13.35 2.67 -12.67
C PRO A 145 12.32 2.88 -11.57
N THR A 146 12.00 1.85 -10.82
CA THR A 146 10.95 1.89 -9.79
C THR A 146 11.24 2.92 -8.69
N ASP A 147 12.50 3.09 -8.33
CA ASP A 147 12.97 4.10 -7.36
C ASP A 147 12.88 5.55 -7.88
N ARG A 148 12.60 5.73 -9.16
CA ARG A 148 12.40 7.03 -9.82
C ARG A 148 10.97 7.21 -10.38
N LEU A 149 10.03 6.44 -9.89
CA LEU A 149 8.64 6.45 -10.36
C LEU A 149 8.02 7.86 -10.31
N LEU A 150 8.35 8.65 -9.30
CA LEU A 150 7.86 10.03 -9.10
C LEU A 150 8.10 10.95 -10.30
N GLU A 151 9.20 10.77 -11.03
CA GLU A 151 9.54 11.63 -12.15
C GLU A 151 8.45 11.65 -13.22
N LYS A 152 7.74 10.53 -13.38
CA LYS A 152 6.62 10.39 -14.31
C LYS A 152 5.35 11.11 -13.84
N PHE A 153 5.30 11.49 -12.57
CA PHE A 153 4.23 12.29 -11.99
C PHE A 153 4.61 13.76 -11.82
N GLY A 154 5.74 14.17 -12.42
CA GLY A 154 6.21 15.57 -12.41
C GLY A 154 6.79 16.01 -11.07
N VAL A 155 7.20 15.06 -10.23
CA VAL A 155 7.93 15.32 -8.99
C VAL A 155 9.38 14.92 -9.19
N THR A 156 10.30 15.85 -9.00
CA THR A 156 11.73 15.56 -9.10
C THR A 156 12.19 14.94 -7.79
N VAL A 157 12.71 13.73 -7.85
CA VAL A 157 13.48 13.16 -6.74
C VAL A 157 14.76 13.97 -6.63
N VAL A 158 14.82 14.85 -5.64
CA VAL A 158 16.11 15.45 -5.29
C VAL A 158 16.90 14.33 -4.63
N PRO A 159 18.04 13.90 -5.20
CA PRO A 159 18.92 12.99 -4.49
C PRO A 159 19.23 13.66 -3.16
N SER A 160 19.11 12.94 -2.07
CA SER A 160 19.61 13.40 -0.78
C SER A 160 21.13 13.51 -0.92
N LEU A 161 21.59 14.61 -1.47
CA LEU A 161 22.92 15.09 -1.15
C LEU A 161 22.84 15.33 0.35
N SER A 162 23.60 14.57 1.10
CA SER A 162 23.83 14.73 2.52
C SER A 162 24.29 16.18 2.78
N ALA A 163 23.32 17.08 2.84
CA ALA A 163 23.48 18.33 3.53
C ALA A 163 23.08 17.99 4.99
N PRO A 164 24.01 18.11 5.94
CA PRO A 164 23.60 18.20 7.32
C PRO A 164 22.76 19.48 7.40
N ASP A 165 21.65 19.45 8.10
CA ASP A 165 20.85 20.61 8.51
C ASP A 165 19.69 21.12 7.63
N GLU A 166 19.24 20.44 6.61
CA GLU A 166 17.83 20.58 6.27
C GLU A 166 17.05 19.58 7.10
N GLU A 167 16.32 20.07 8.08
CA GLU A 167 15.24 19.32 8.73
C GLU A 167 14.40 18.72 7.62
N THR A 168 14.61 17.42 7.37
CA THR A 168 13.71 16.65 6.53
C THR A 168 12.37 16.83 7.20
N GLN A 169 11.45 17.62 6.61
CA GLN A 169 10.13 17.75 7.20
C GLN A 169 9.63 16.33 7.44
N PRO A 170 9.34 15.97 8.68
CA PRO A 170 8.82 14.64 8.95
C PRO A 170 7.59 14.47 8.08
N PHE A 171 7.38 13.28 7.52
CA PHE A 171 6.09 12.94 6.94
C PHE A 171 5.03 13.54 7.84
N ALA A 172 4.11 14.33 7.30
CA ALA A 172 3.00 14.78 8.10
C ALA A 172 2.39 13.53 8.78
N ALA A 173 1.95 13.64 10.02
CA ALA A 173 1.47 12.48 10.78
C ALA A 173 0.37 11.71 10.03
N SER A 174 -0.39 12.40 9.15
CA SER A 174 -1.36 11.83 8.22
C SER A 174 -0.74 10.94 7.15
N ASP A 175 0.43 11.31 6.60
CA ASP A 175 1.06 10.55 5.52
C ASP A 175 1.68 9.26 6.05
N LEU A 176 2.28 9.31 7.22
CA LEU A 176 2.81 8.12 7.88
C LEU A 176 1.68 7.16 8.29
N GLY A 177 0.53 7.67 8.73
CA GLY A 177 -0.68 6.89 8.98
C GLY A 177 -1.09 6.12 7.73
N PHE A 178 -1.21 6.82 6.60
CA PHE A 178 -1.54 6.22 5.31
C PHE A 178 -0.54 5.12 4.90
N VAL A 179 0.77 5.37 5.00
CA VAL A 179 1.80 4.37 4.66
C VAL A 179 1.65 3.12 5.53
N GLY A 180 1.33 3.27 6.81
CA GLY A 180 1.07 2.14 7.71
C GLY A 180 -0.18 1.35 7.32
N GLU A 181 -1.28 2.02 7.00
CA GLU A 181 -2.49 1.36 6.49
C GLU A 181 -2.19 0.57 5.22
N GLN A 182 -1.44 1.16 4.26
CA GLN A 182 -1.08 0.47 3.02
C GLN A 182 -0.19 -0.76 3.27
N GLU A 183 0.73 -0.71 4.25
CA GLU A 183 1.54 -1.88 4.60
C GLU A 183 0.68 -3.00 5.19
N VAL A 184 -0.30 -2.69 6.04
CA VAL A 184 -1.25 -3.68 6.56
C VAL A 184 -2.08 -4.28 5.42
N ILE A 185 -2.66 -3.44 4.56
CA ILE A 185 -3.46 -3.88 3.40
C ILE A 185 -2.60 -4.78 2.50
N ARG A 186 -1.37 -4.38 2.18
CA ARG A 186 -0.45 -5.16 1.33
C ARG A 186 -0.26 -6.57 1.87
N ARG A 187 -0.01 -6.71 3.18
CA ARG A 187 0.23 -8.01 3.80
C ARG A 187 -1.01 -8.89 3.84
N LEU A 188 -2.16 -8.29 4.10
CA LEU A 188 -3.42 -9.02 4.18
C LEU A 188 -3.99 -9.36 2.79
N ALA A 189 -3.77 -8.52 1.78
CA ALA A 189 -4.22 -8.76 0.41
C ALA A 189 -3.52 -9.95 -0.28
N GLU A 190 -2.40 -10.42 0.27
CA GLU A 190 -1.75 -11.66 -0.19
C GLU A 190 -2.52 -12.93 0.24
N ALA A 191 -3.51 -12.81 1.13
CA ALA A 191 -4.35 -13.91 1.57
C ALA A 191 -5.54 -14.09 0.62
N HIS A 192 -5.70 -15.29 0.08
CA HIS A 192 -6.79 -15.61 -0.87
C HIS A 192 -8.17 -15.76 -0.22
N ASP A 193 -8.20 -15.92 1.08
CA ASP A 193 -9.40 -16.19 1.88
C ASP A 193 -9.92 -14.97 2.64
N MET A 194 -9.27 -13.82 2.51
CA MET A 194 -9.67 -12.55 3.08
C MET A 194 -10.17 -11.57 2.02
N ASN A 195 -11.25 -10.85 2.34
CA ASN A 195 -11.68 -9.66 1.62
C ASN A 195 -11.40 -8.43 2.48
N LEU A 196 -10.75 -7.44 1.87
CA LEU A 196 -10.42 -6.19 2.52
C LEU A 196 -11.34 -5.07 2.04
N PHE A 197 -11.73 -4.21 2.98
CA PHE A 197 -12.58 -3.06 2.70
C PHE A 197 -11.99 -1.84 3.40
N ARG A 198 -11.98 -0.71 2.71
CA ARG A 198 -11.73 0.57 3.33
C ARG A 198 -13.09 1.18 3.70
N PRO A 199 -13.30 1.57 4.95
CA PRO A 199 -14.55 2.21 5.34
C PRO A 199 -14.75 3.53 4.58
N PHE A 200 -16.01 3.85 4.24
CA PHE A 200 -16.40 5.13 3.70
C PHE A 200 -17.73 5.56 4.33
N PRO A 201 -17.85 6.81 4.78
CA PRO A 201 -16.74 7.77 5.01
C PRO A 201 -15.73 7.23 6.03
N ASP A 202 -14.60 7.88 6.21
CA ASP A 202 -13.58 7.47 7.19
C ASP A 202 -14.24 7.12 8.54
N SER A 203 -14.02 5.87 8.98
CA SER A 203 -14.55 5.41 10.25
C SER A 203 -13.56 5.71 11.36
N GLU A 204 -14.01 6.38 12.40
CA GLU A 204 -13.18 6.63 13.58
C GLU A 204 -12.80 5.33 14.32
N THR A 205 -13.43 4.21 13.98
CA THR A 205 -13.29 2.93 14.71
C THR A 205 -12.39 1.91 14.03
N ALA A 206 -12.27 1.95 12.71
CA ALA A 206 -11.42 1.05 11.95
C ALA A 206 -11.05 1.66 10.59
N GLU A 207 -9.79 1.63 10.23
CA GLU A 207 -9.30 2.05 8.91
C GLU A 207 -9.40 0.94 7.87
N ILE A 208 -9.42 -0.34 8.32
CA ILE A 208 -9.51 -1.51 7.44
C ILE A 208 -10.49 -2.51 8.05
N LEU A 209 -11.45 -3.00 7.23
CA LEU A 209 -12.24 -4.16 7.59
C LEU A 209 -11.71 -5.39 6.87
N VAL A 210 -11.59 -6.49 7.59
CA VAL A 210 -11.16 -7.78 7.07
C VAL A 210 -12.30 -8.78 7.24
N ARG A 211 -12.76 -9.37 6.12
CA ARG A 211 -13.79 -10.40 6.14
C ARG A 211 -13.22 -11.73 5.65
N HIS A 212 -13.34 -12.76 6.46
CA HIS A 212 -12.98 -14.11 6.06
C HIS A 212 -14.05 -14.68 5.10
N ARG A 213 -13.61 -15.21 3.95
CA ARG A 213 -14.53 -15.63 2.88
C ARG A 213 -15.32 -16.88 3.20
N ALA A 214 -14.73 -17.84 3.91
CA ALA A 214 -15.37 -19.11 4.18
C ALA A 214 -16.39 -19.04 5.32
N ASN A 215 -16.08 -18.35 6.44
CA ASN A 215 -16.94 -18.26 7.62
C ASN A 215 -17.72 -16.94 7.74
N GLY A 216 -17.45 -15.96 6.87
CA GLY A 216 -18.13 -14.67 6.85
C GLY A 216 -17.79 -13.74 7.99
N ARG A 217 -16.89 -14.10 8.91
CA ARG A 217 -16.50 -13.28 10.07
C ARG A 217 -15.79 -12.02 9.61
N VAL A 218 -16.05 -10.95 10.34
CA VAL A 218 -15.49 -9.62 10.05
C VAL A 218 -14.81 -9.09 11.30
N ILE A 219 -13.60 -8.56 11.13
CA ILE A 219 -12.92 -7.76 12.15
C ILE A 219 -12.53 -6.40 11.58
N GLY A 220 -12.47 -5.41 12.46
CA GLY A 220 -11.96 -4.07 12.14
C GLY A 220 -10.53 -3.92 12.66
N LEU A 221 -9.65 -3.37 11.84
CA LEU A 221 -8.30 -3.02 12.23
C LEU A 221 -8.16 -1.50 12.30
N GLN A 222 -7.79 -0.99 13.46
CA GLN A 222 -7.38 0.39 13.64
C GLN A 222 -5.85 0.44 13.57
N VAL A 223 -5.32 1.02 12.50
CA VAL A 223 -3.88 1.07 12.25
C VAL A 223 -3.29 2.32 12.89
N LYS A 224 -2.23 2.16 13.66
CA LYS A 224 -1.44 3.26 14.20
C LYS A 224 0.01 3.09 13.77
N THR A 225 0.60 4.16 13.26
CA THR A 225 1.99 4.15 12.84
C THR A 225 2.77 5.17 13.65
N VAL A 226 3.87 4.74 14.21
CA VAL A 226 4.78 5.59 14.97
C VAL A 226 6.16 5.60 14.32
N THR A 227 6.86 6.73 14.42
CA THR A 227 8.24 6.83 13.96
C THR A 227 9.20 6.47 15.09
N VAL A 228 10.15 5.59 14.78
CA VAL A 228 11.30 5.28 15.62
C VAL A 228 12.53 5.91 14.98
N ASP A 229 13.29 6.64 15.76
CA ASP A 229 14.58 7.21 15.38
C ASP A 229 15.56 7.18 16.56
N ALA A 230 16.79 7.57 16.35
CA ALA A 230 17.82 7.57 17.38
C ALA A 230 17.48 8.49 18.57
N VAL A 231 16.70 9.54 18.36
CA VAL A 231 16.26 10.49 19.41
C VAL A 231 15.02 9.96 20.14
N HIS A 232 14.11 9.28 19.41
CA HIS A 232 12.85 8.76 19.94
C HIS A 232 12.75 7.24 19.77
N PRO A 233 13.56 6.43 20.52
CA PRO A 233 13.53 4.97 20.41
C PRO A 233 12.27 4.34 21.04
N ARG A 234 11.48 5.14 21.78
CA ARG A 234 10.22 4.73 22.41
C ARG A 234 9.11 5.72 22.09
N PRO A 235 8.60 5.70 20.86
CA PRO A 235 7.56 6.63 20.48
C PRO A 235 6.25 6.37 21.23
N SER A 236 5.49 7.45 21.44
CA SER A 236 4.15 7.39 22.02
C SER A 236 3.12 7.08 20.95
N VAL A 237 2.31 6.06 21.21
CA VAL A 237 1.10 5.77 20.44
C VAL A 237 -0.06 6.50 21.10
N ASN A 238 -0.75 7.35 20.33
CA ASN A 238 -1.86 8.16 20.83
C ASN A 238 -3.17 7.72 20.18
N VAL A 239 -4.20 7.48 20.99
CA VAL A 239 -5.55 7.16 20.55
C VAL A 239 -6.50 8.23 21.10
N ARG A 240 -7.19 8.95 20.23
CA ARG A 240 -8.08 10.04 20.62
C ARG A 240 -9.27 9.48 21.44
N ILE A 241 -9.55 10.05 22.61
CA ILE A 241 -10.60 9.57 23.52
C ILE A 241 -12.00 9.73 22.88
N SER A 242 -12.21 10.85 22.19
CA SER A 242 -13.51 11.14 21.52
C SER A 242 -13.88 10.12 20.46
N SER A 243 -12.92 9.50 19.78
CA SER A 243 -13.14 8.51 18.73
C SER A 243 -12.93 7.06 19.20
N PHE A 244 -12.49 6.85 20.45
CA PHE A 244 -12.26 5.51 20.96
C PHE A 244 -13.57 4.79 21.25
N ARG A 245 -13.84 3.73 20.49
CA ARG A 245 -15.05 2.89 20.61
C ARG A 245 -14.60 1.42 20.63
N PRO A 246 -14.26 0.87 21.81
CA PRO A 246 -13.83 -0.53 21.88
C PRO A 246 -14.98 -1.46 21.53
N ALA A 247 -14.69 -2.45 20.70
CA ALA A 247 -15.63 -3.48 20.32
C ALA A 247 -14.94 -4.85 20.27
N PRO A 248 -15.66 -5.96 20.53
CA PRO A 248 -15.07 -7.31 20.51
C PRO A 248 -14.43 -7.68 19.19
N THR A 249 -14.87 -7.07 18.08
CA THR A 249 -14.41 -7.33 16.72
C THR A 249 -13.40 -6.30 16.23
N THR A 250 -12.96 -5.36 17.06
CA THR A 250 -12.02 -4.31 16.67
C THR A 250 -10.66 -4.51 17.34
N TYR A 251 -9.60 -4.40 16.56
CA TYR A 251 -8.21 -4.60 16.98
C TYR A 251 -7.36 -3.41 16.59
N PHE A 252 -6.38 -3.09 17.41
CA PHE A 252 -5.29 -2.19 17.03
C PHE A 252 -4.18 -2.97 16.37
N THR A 253 -3.66 -2.41 15.27
CA THR A 253 -2.41 -2.83 14.65
C THR A 253 -1.45 -1.65 14.72
N VAL A 254 -0.35 -1.78 15.50
CA VAL A 254 0.62 -0.70 15.68
C VAL A 254 1.91 -1.06 14.97
N LEU A 255 2.30 -0.21 14.03
CA LEU A 255 3.52 -0.34 13.24
C LEU A 255 4.55 0.69 13.68
N ALA A 256 5.83 0.32 13.61
CA ALA A 256 6.95 1.22 13.84
C ALA A 256 7.70 1.48 12.52
N TRP A 257 7.80 2.75 12.12
CA TRP A 257 8.56 3.19 10.96
C TRP A 257 9.96 3.62 11.41
N ILE A 258 10.99 2.96 10.89
CA ILE A 258 12.39 3.32 11.17
C ILE A 258 12.78 4.41 10.19
N ARG A 259 12.94 5.65 10.70
CA ARG A 259 13.15 6.83 9.87
C ARG A 259 14.43 6.74 9.04
N GLU A 260 15.52 6.33 9.67
CA GLU A 260 16.85 6.27 9.05
C GLU A 260 16.94 5.21 7.94
N GLU A 261 16.15 4.15 8.06
CA GLU A 261 16.19 3.02 7.15
C GLU A 261 15.04 3.04 6.12
N HIS A 262 14.13 3.99 6.23
CA HIS A 262 12.94 4.11 5.37
C HIS A 262 12.16 2.81 5.21
N ARG A 263 11.96 2.07 6.31
CA ARG A 263 11.23 0.80 6.35
C ARG A 263 10.49 0.61 7.66
N PHE A 264 9.53 -0.29 7.64
CA PHE A 264 8.90 -0.75 8.87
C PHE A 264 9.82 -1.68 9.65
N HIS A 265 9.71 -1.59 10.98
CA HIS A 265 10.34 -2.53 11.88
C HIS A 265 9.78 -3.94 11.68
N ALA A 266 10.58 -4.97 11.98
CA ALA A 266 10.18 -6.37 11.83
C ALA A 266 9.10 -6.81 12.85
N GLU A 267 8.93 -6.07 13.95
CA GLU A 267 7.88 -6.31 14.95
C GLU A 267 6.76 -5.28 14.86
N CYS A 268 5.54 -5.72 15.15
CA CYS A 268 4.33 -4.91 15.32
C CYS A 268 3.56 -5.35 16.55
N LEU A 269 2.53 -4.59 16.94
CA LEU A 269 1.56 -5.01 17.94
C LEU A 269 0.21 -5.30 17.29
N VAL A 270 -0.46 -6.36 17.74
CA VAL A 270 -1.86 -6.65 17.38
C VAL A 270 -2.60 -7.00 18.67
N PHE A 271 -3.59 -6.18 19.06
CA PHE A 271 -4.33 -6.38 20.30
C PHE A 271 -5.80 -5.94 20.18
N PRO A 272 -6.70 -6.59 20.96
CA PRO A 272 -8.12 -6.20 21.00
C PRO A 272 -8.28 -4.75 21.47
N SER A 273 -9.15 -3.98 20.85
CA SER A 273 -9.36 -2.58 21.22
C SER A 273 -9.73 -2.37 22.70
N ALA A 274 -10.48 -3.30 23.29
CA ALA A 274 -10.85 -3.26 24.69
C ALA A 274 -9.64 -3.36 25.66
N ARG A 275 -8.50 -3.89 25.20
CA ARG A 275 -7.29 -4.03 26.01
C ARG A 275 -6.43 -2.78 26.07
N LEU A 276 -6.74 -1.76 25.29
CA LEU A 276 -5.98 -0.51 25.31
C LEU A 276 -5.87 0.06 26.73
N LEU A 277 -6.96 0.05 27.49
CA LEU A 277 -7.01 0.62 28.84
C LEU A 277 -6.21 -0.16 29.89
N ASP A 278 -5.76 -1.39 29.58
CA ASP A 278 -4.94 -2.18 30.50
C ASP A 278 -3.51 -1.63 30.66
N PHE A 279 -3.04 -0.85 29.68
CA PHE A 279 -1.66 -0.35 29.63
C PHE A 279 -1.51 1.10 29.16
N ALA A 280 -2.52 1.69 28.54
CA ALA A 280 -2.49 3.10 28.16
C ALA A 280 -2.82 4.02 29.34
N GLN A 281 -2.26 5.21 29.33
CA GLN A 281 -2.54 6.29 30.29
C GLN A 281 -3.35 7.37 29.62
N GLU A 282 -4.31 7.94 30.33
CA GLU A 282 -5.03 9.11 29.88
C GLU A 282 -4.12 10.35 29.97
N LYS A 283 -3.92 11.02 28.86
CA LYS A 283 -3.14 12.26 28.75
C LYS A 283 -3.91 13.24 27.87
N ASN A 284 -4.41 14.31 28.48
CA ASN A 284 -5.25 15.28 27.77
C ASN A 284 -6.44 14.58 27.10
N GLU A 285 -6.56 14.72 25.77
CA GLU A 285 -7.64 14.16 24.96
C GLU A 285 -7.30 12.79 24.34
N HIS A 286 -6.24 12.10 24.82
CA HIS A 286 -5.75 10.85 24.25
C HIS A 286 -5.47 9.79 25.32
N TYR A 287 -5.67 8.54 24.95
CA TYR A 287 -5.02 7.40 25.60
C TYR A 287 -3.66 7.22 24.95
N ALA A 288 -2.60 7.23 25.77
CA ALA A 288 -1.22 7.18 25.31
C ALA A 288 -0.47 6.00 25.93
N PHE A 289 0.35 5.32 25.15
CA PHE A 289 1.28 4.31 25.63
C PHE A 289 2.56 4.32 24.77
N GLU A 290 3.66 3.82 25.35
CA GLU A 290 4.94 3.73 24.63
C GLU A 290 5.07 2.37 23.93
N PHE A 291 5.53 2.38 22.69
CA PHE A 291 5.89 1.19 21.94
C PHE A 291 7.37 1.21 21.56
N SER A 292 8.14 0.29 22.12
CA SER A 292 9.54 0.07 21.75
C SER A 292 9.67 -1.29 21.08
N PRO A 293 9.82 -1.35 19.75
CA PRO A 293 9.91 -2.62 19.04
C PRO A 293 11.12 -3.46 19.46
N ASP A 294 12.28 -2.82 19.70
CA ASP A 294 13.52 -3.51 20.10
C ASP A 294 13.64 -3.81 21.59
N SER A 295 12.60 -3.52 22.39
CA SER A 295 12.70 -3.70 23.83
C SER A 295 12.76 -5.19 24.21
N LYS A 296 13.82 -5.55 24.92
CA LYS A 296 13.98 -6.87 25.56
C LYS A 296 13.43 -6.91 26.99
N SER A 297 12.95 -5.77 27.50
CA SER A 297 12.36 -5.67 28.84
C SER A 297 10.95 -6.25 28.81
N LYS A 298 10.61 -7.05 29.80
CA LYS A 298 9.24 -7.57 29.97
C LYS A 298 8.23 -6.43 30.12
N SER A 299 7.19 -6.47 29.31
CA SER A 299 6.12 -5.48 29.31
C SER A 299 4.74 -6.12 29.15
N LYS A 300 3.69 -5.38 29.48
CA LYS A 300 2.30 -5.81 29.25
C LYS A 300 1.98 -5.99 27.76
N LEU A 301 2.83 -5.45 26.87
CA LEU A 301 2.65 -5.51 25.42
C LEU A 301 3.21 -6.80 24.80
N ASP A 302 4.03 -7.58 25.55
CA ASP A 302 4.74 -8.73 24.97
C ASP A 302 3.80 -9.81 24.43
N SER A 303 2.64 -10.01 25.06
CA SER A 303 1.62 -10.95 24.59
C SER A 303 0.99 -10.55 23.25
N TYR A 304 1.12 -9.28 22.87
CA TYR A 304 0.54 -8.69 21.66
C TYR A 304 1.57 -8.45 20.55
N ARG A 305 2.86 -8.70 20.83
CA ARG A 305 3.91 -8.60 19.80
C ARG A 305 3.77 -9.70 18.77
N ARG A 306 3.95 -9.31 17.53
CA ARG A 306 3.96 -10.21 16.37
C ARG A 306 5.09 -9.81 15.45
N ALA A 307 5.69 -10.78 14.75
CA ALA A 307 6.52 -10.47 13.62
C ALA A 307 5.64 -9.82 12.54
N LEU A 308 6.06 -8.70 11.99
CA LEU A 308 5.32 -8.02 10.94
C LEU A 308 5.12 -8.94 9.71
N GLY A 309 6.07 -9.86 9.44
CA GLY A 309 5.92 -10.90 8.42
C GLY A 309 4.78 -11.89 8.68
N GLU A 310 4.37 -12.06 9.93
CA GLU A 310 3.31 -12.98 10.36
C GLU A 310 1.96 -12.28 10.58
N LEU A 311 1.85 -10.99 10.22
CA LEU A 311 0.61 -10.21 10.43
C LEU A 311 -0.60 -10.88 9.79
N ARG A 312 -0.43 -11.49 8.62
CA ARG A 312 -1.46 -12.27 7.94
C ARG A 312 -1.97 -13.42 8.82
N THR A 313 -1.07 -14.29 9.24
CA THR A 313 -1.41 -15.45 10.08
C THR A 313 -2.05 -15.01 11.40
N ALA A 314 -1.51 -13.96 12.03
CA ALA A 314 -2.12 -13.40 13.24
C ALA A 314 -3.56 -12.92 13.00
N THR A 315 -3.85 -12.35 11.82
CA THR A 315 -5.20 -11.90 11.45
C THR A 315 -6.12 -13.10 11.14
N GLU A 316 -5.61 -14.13 10.47
CA GLU A 316 -6.31 -15.41 10.25
C GLU A 316 -6.73 -16.05 11.58
N ASP A 317 -5.83 -16.10 12.55
CA ASP A 317 -6.12 -16.62 13.88
C ASP A 317 -7.25 -15.84 14.58
N LEU A 318 -7.26 -14.50 14.47
CA LEU A 318 -8.35 -13.68 15.02
C LEU A 318 -9.71 -13.95 14.35
N LEU A 319 -9.70 -14.29 13.06
CA LEU A 319 -10.90 -14.63 12.29
C LEU A 319 -11.34 -16.09 12.49
N ALA A 320 -10.47 -16.94 13.03
CA ALA A 320 -10.76 -18.35 13.32
C ALA A 320 -11.36 -18.57 14.72
N VAL A 321 -11.07 -17.70 15.71
CA VAL A 321 -11.57 -17.84 17.09
C VAL A 321 -13.10 -17.71 17.12
N GLU A 322 -13.81 -18.67 17.70
CA GLU A 322 -15.28 -18.69 17.86
C GLU A 322 -15.79 -17.59 18.81
#